data_823a49279a9ae527f085733df3aface6
#
_entry.id   823a49279a9ae527f085733df3aface6
#
_cell.length_a   1.000
_cell.length_b   1.000
_cell.length_c   1.000
_cell.angle_alpha   90.00
_cell.angle_beta   90.00
_cell.angle_gamma   90.00
#
_symmetry.space_group_name_H-M   'P 1'
#
loop_
_entity.id
_entity.type
_entity.pdbx_description
1 polymer ?
#
loop_
_entity_poly.entity_id
_entity_poly.type
_entity_poly.pdbx_seq_one_letter_code
_entity_poly.pdbx_strand_id
1 'polypeptide(L)'
;MQRSAGILLPISSLPSPYGIGCFSQEAYDFVDWLKEAGQTYWQILPLGVTSYGDSPYQSFSAFAGNPYFISLDALVEEGVLTAAECKKANFGRKADDIDYSRLYTERGRLLRLAYSRSDISHNDAFTAFCEKNKWWLDDFALFMAVKGRFEGKPWIEWAEDIRLRWQPAMDYYRRELYFEVEYHKYLQFKFEEQWRKLKAYANSKGIQIIGDIPIYVALDSADAWANPGLFQLDKDNIPTAVAGVPPDGFSPTGQLWGNPLYRWEAHRATGYQWWITRLRYCFQLHDVARIDHFRGFDEYFSIPYGSETAVDGHWEKGPGIELFRAVEQALGKREIIAEDLGYMSDTVRQLVRDSGFPGMKVLEFAFDSRDTGSASDYLPHNYPVNSVAYTGTHDNETLVSWYQTISDAERAMVRDYLYDYATPDEQLYKSMIALILRSAAARCIIPMQDWLGLDNAARINKPSTVGQNWRWRLKKTQLTKKLQKEICQLTTRYGRKNWA
;
A
#
# COMPACT_ATOMS: atom_id res chain seq x y z
N MET A 1 15.88 -5.80 20.46
CA MET A 1 14.58 -5.87 19.75
C MET A 1 13.90 -7.18 20.08
N GLN A 2 12.61 -7.16 20.39
CA GLN A 2 11.82 -8.39 20.58
C GLN A 2 11.54 -9.03 19.23
N ARG A 3 11.67 -10.36 19.13
CA ARG A 3 11.32 -11.11 17.91
C ARG A 3 9.80 -11.13 17.76
N SER A 4 9.31 -10.92 16.57
CA SER A 4 7.87 -10.84 16.28
C SER A 4 7.53 -11.37 14.89
N ALA A 5 6.25 -11.66 14.66
CA ALA A 5 5.73 -12.10 13.39
C ALA A 5 4.44 -11.36 13.04
N GLY A 6 4.12 -11.35 11.76
CA GLY A 6 2.91 -10.77 11.21
C GLY A 6 2.48 -11.42 9.91
N ILE A 7 1.30 -11.03 9.45
CA ILE A 7 0.72 -11.49 8.19
C ILE A 7 0.50 -10.28 7.27
N LEU A 8 0.91 -10.43 6.00
CA LEU A 8 0.56 -9.50 4.93
C LEU A 8 -0.77 -9.94 4.32
N LEU A 9 -1.77 -9.08 4.43
CA LEU A 9 -3.06 -9.24 3.77
C LEU A 9 -3.69 -7.85 3.53
N PRO A 10 -3.87 -7.43 2.27
CA PRO A 10 -4.55 -6.17 1.95
C PRO A 10 -5.97 -6.12 2.50
N ILE A 11 -6.45 -4.92 2.87
CA ILE A 11 -7.86 -4.74 3.26
C ILE A 11 -8.80 -5.22 2.14
N SER A 12 -8.48 -4.89 0.88
CA SER A 12 -9.25 -5.33 -0.28
C SER A 12 -9.39 -6.84 -0.39
N SER A 13 -8.42 -7.59 0.15
CA SER A 13 -8.39 -9.06 0.10
C SER A 13 -9.13 -9.73 1.25
N LEU A 14 -9.70 -9.01 2.20
CA LEU A 14 -10.55 -9.60 3.24
C LEU A 14 -11.83 -10.20 2.66
N PRO A 15 -12.39 -11.25 3.28
CA PRO A 15 -13.72 -11.73 2.93
C PRO A 15 -14.76 -10.60 3.11
N SER A 16 -15.76 -10.55 2.27
CA SER A 16 -16.88 -9.64 2.41
C SER A 16 -18.00 -10.03 1.44
N PRO A 17 -19.27 -9.86 1.76
CA PRO A 17 -20.37 -10.06 0.82
C PRO A 17 -20.46 -8.94 -0.25
N TYR A 18 -19.69 -7.87 -0.11
CA TYR A 18 -19.81 -6.64 -0.90
C TYR A 18 -18.74 -6.49 -2.00
N GLY A 19 -18.22 -7.59 -2.51
CA GLY A 19 -17.33 -7.63 -3.69
C GLY A 19 -15.88 -7.24 -3.45
N ILE A 20 -15.55 -6.64 -2.32
CA ILE A 20 -14.19 -6.26 -1.90
C ILE A 20 -14.12 -6.30 -0.38
N GLY A 21 -12.95 -6.59 0.18
CA GLY A 21 -12.71 -6.44 1.61
C GLY A 21 -12.92 -4.98 2.05
N CYS A 22 -13.52 -4.79 3.21
CA CYS A 22 -13.83 -3.48 3.77
C CYS A 22 -13.79 -3.51 5.31
N PHE A 23 -14.09 -2.38 5.97
CA PHE A 23 -14.07 -2.25 7.43
C PHE A 23 -15.32 -2.88 8.09
N SER A 24 -15.73 -4.04 7.59
CA SER A 24 -16.87 -4.82 8.06
C SER A 24 -16.47 -5.78 9.19
N GLN A 25 -17.43 -6.55 9.70
CA GLN A 25 -17.20 -7.53 10.75
C GLN A 25 -16.07 -8.51 10.43
N GLU A 26 -15.89 -8.87 9.15
CA GLU A 26 -14.83 -9.77 8.73
C GLU A 26 -13.42 -9.20 8.99
N ALA A 27 -13.26 -7.88 8.98
CA ALA A 27 -11.99 -7.24 9.36
C ALA A 27 -11.71 -7.38 10.87
N TYR A 28 -12.73 -7.24 11.72
CA TYR A 28 -12.63 -7.47 13.15
C TYR A 28 -12.40 -8.95 13.47
N ASP A 29 -13.11 -9.85 12.79
CA ASP A 29 -12.90 -11.31 12.89
C ASP A 29 -11.45 -11.69 12.52
N PHE A 30 -10.88 -11.04 11.52
CA PHE A 30 -9.49 -11.28 11.12
C PHE A 30 -8.49 -10.78 12.17
N VAL A 31 -8.76 -9.66 12.82
CA VAL A 31 -7.93 -9.17 13.95
C VAL A 31 -7.94 -10.20 15.10
N ASP A 32 -9.11 -10.72 15.48
CA ASP A 32 -9.21 -11.75 16.51
C ASP A 32 -8.49 -13.03 16.09
N TRP A 33 -8.60 -13.40 14.80
CA TRP A 33 -7.89 -14.55 14.25
C TRP A 33 -6.36 -14.37 14.30
N LEU A 34 -5.84 -13.17 14.00
CA LEU A 34 -4.42 -12.84 14.11
C LEU A 34 -3.90 -12.97 15.54
N LYS A 35 -4.65 -12.44 16.52
CA LYS A 35 -4.31 -12.56 17.93
C LYS A 35 -4.17 -14.03 18.34
N GLU A 36 -5.17 -14.84 18.04
CA GLU A 36 -5.17 -16.27 18.35
C GLU A 36 -4.06 -17.04 17.59
N ALA A 37 -3.67 -16.57 16.41
CA ALA A 37 -2.52 -17.07 15.65
C ALA A 37 -1.16 -16.60 16.23
N GLY A 38 -1.16 -15.82 17.31
CA GLY A 38 0.05 -15.33 17.98
C GLY A 38 0.80 -14.25 17.21
N GLN A 39 0.15 -13.53 16.31
CA GLN A 39 0.75 -12.49 15.49
C GLN A 39 0.83 -11.16 16.24
N THR A 40 1.81 -10.32 15.87
CA THR A 40 1.95 -8.95 16.36
C THR A 40 1.56 -7.95 15.29
N TYR A 41 1.78 -8.27 14.02
CA TYR A 41 1.58 -7.33 12.92
C TYR A 41 0.55 -7.81 11.90
N TRP A 42 -0.24 -6.87 11.45
CA TRP A 42 -1.01 -6.96 10.22
C TRP A 42 -0.45 -5.96 9.22
N GLN A 43 0.24 -6.43 8.19
CA GLN A 43 0.71 -5.56 7.10
C GLN A 43 -0.36 -5.46 6.02
N ILE A 44 -0.69 -4.22 5.67
CA ILE A 44 -1.64 -3.89 4.63
C ILE A 44 -0.95 -3.14 3.48
N LEU A 45 -1.65 -2.98 2.36
CA LEU A 45 -1.22 -2.13 1.25
C LEU A 45 -1.76 -0.70 1.42
N PRO A 46 -1.33 0.27 0.58
CA PRO A 46 -1.80 1.65 0.68
C PRO A 46 -3.33 1.74 0.69
N LEU A 47 -3.85 2.59 1.57
CA LEU A 47 -5.30 2.78 1.78
C LEU A 47 -5.92 3.83 0.83
N GLY A 48 -5.12 4.40 -0.08
CA GLY A 48 -5.52 5.50 -0.95
C GLY A 48 -6.59 5.14 -1.98
N VAL A 49 -7.26 6.18 -2.47
CA VAL A 49 -8.25 6.07 -3.56
C VAL A 49 -7.54 5.59 -4.82
N THR A 50 -7.96 4.44 -5.35
CA THR A 50 -7.34 3.87 -6.56
C THR A 50 -7.78 4.62 -7.82
N SER A 51 -6.83 4.74 -8.77
CA SER A 51 -7.07 5.31 -10.10
C SER A 51 -7.29 4.21 -11.14
N TYR A 52 -7.16 4.54 -12.42
CA TYR A 52 -7.20 3.57 -13.51
C TYR A 52 -6.13 2.48 -13.31
N GLY A 53 -6.52 1.21 -13.46
CA GLY A 53 -5.67 0.04 -13.22
C GLY A 53 -5.75 -0.51 -11.79
N ASP A 54 -6.55 0.12 -10.93
CA ASP A 54 -6.90 -0.35 -9.57
C ASP A 54 -5.71 -0.49 -8.60
N SER A 55 -4.52 0.03 -9.00
CA SER A 55 -3.33 -0.03 -8.18
C SER A 55 -3.43 0.89 -6.96
N PRO A 56 -3.21 0.38 -5.73
CA PRO A 56 -3.15 1.23 -4.54
C PRO A 56 -1.92 2.14 -4.51
N TYR A 57 -0.92 1.90 -5.37
CA TYR A 57 0.29 2.74 -5.48
C TYR A 57 0.12 3.92 -6.43
N GLN A 58 -0.99 3.95 -7.20
CA GLN A 58 -1.38 5.07 -8.06
C GLN A 58 -2.67 5.68 -7.52
N SER A 59 -2.55 6.52 -6.50
CA SER A 59 -3.70 7.10 -5.81
C SER A 59 -3.96 8.54 -6.25
N PHE A 60 -5.23 8.94 -6.29
CA PHE A 60 -5.64 10.33 -6.50
C PHE A 60 -5.26 11.28 -5.37
N SER A 61 -4.76 10.77 -4.25
CA SER A 61 -4.26 11.57 -3.14
C SER A 61 -3.34 10.75 -2.22
N ALA A 62 -2.31 11.39 -1.67
CA ALA A 62 -1.46 10.83 -0.62
C ALA A 62 -2.15 10.79 0.76
N PHE A 63 -3.33 11.39 0.90
CA PHE A 63 -4.05 11.56 2.17
C PHE A 63 -5.42 10.91 2.19
N ALA A 64 -6.13 10.89 1.06
CA ALA A 64 -7.50 10.41 0.98
C ALA A 64 -7.57 8.88 1.03
N GLY A 65 -8.53 8.38 1.81
CA GLY A 65 -8.82 6.95 1.90
C GLY A 65 -9.77 6.45 0.82
N ASN A 66 -9.65 5.17 0.46
CA ASN A 66 -10.45 4.53 -0.58
C ASN A 66 -11.89 4.28 -0.10
N PRO A 67 -12.90 4.87 -0.73
CA PRO A 67 -14.30 4.67 -0.36
C PRO A 67 -14.78 3.22 -0.50
N TYR A 68 -14.06 2.39 -1.26
CA TYR A 68 -14.38 0.96 -1.34
C TYR A 68 -14.21 0.23 -0.02
N PHE A 69 -13.45 0.77 0.93
CA PHE A 69 -13.27 0.18 2.25
C PHE A 69 -14.34 0.56 3.27
N ILE A 70 -15.23 1.50 2.95
CA ILE A 70 -16.35 1.86 3.82
C ILE A 70 -17.28 0.64 3.96
N SER A 71 -17.58 0.21 5.19
CA SER A 71 -18.55 -0.86 5.46
C SER A 71 -19.96 -0.41 5.12
N LEU A 72 -20.64 -1.17 4.27
CA LEU A 72 -22.05 -0.93 3.99
C LEU A 72 -22.96 -1.35 5.15
N ASP A 73 -22.53 -2.35 5.94
CA ASP A 73 -23.27 -2.76 7.17
C ASP A 73 -23.31 -1.63 8.18
N ALA A 74 -22.20 -0.91 8.38
CA ALA A 74 -22.18 0.25 9.26
C ALA A 74 -23.14 1.37 8.77
N LEU A 75 -23.27 1.56 7.45
CA LEU A 75 -24.21 2.50 6.90
C LEU A 75 -25.69 2.03 7.02
N VAL A 76 -25.90 0.71 7.09
CA VAL A 76 -27.23 0.14 7.42
C VAL A 76 -27.55 0.36 8.91
N GLU A 77 -26.59 0.16 9.80
CA GLU A 77 -26.74 0.43 11.23
C GLU A 77 -27.03 1.91 11.52
N GLU A 78 -26.44 2.82 10.73
CA GLU A 78 -26.73 4.26 10.79
C GLU A 78 -28.10 4.63 10.20
N GLY A 79 -28.83 3.69 9.56
CA GLY A 79 -30.13 3.91 8.97
C GLY A 79 -30.14 4.65 7.63
N VAL A 80 -28.97 4.92 7.03
CA VAL A 80 -28.86 5.62 5.73
C VAL A 80 -28.92 4.65 4.54
N LEU A 81 -28.73 3.35 4.79
CA LEU A 81 -29.01 2.26 3.85
C LEU A 81 -29.89 1.21 4.47
N THR A 82 -30.46 0.33 3.65
CA THR A 82 -31.15 -0.87 4.11
C THR A 82 -30.38 -2.12 3.69
N ALA A 83 -30.46 -3.19 4.49
CA ALA A 83 -29.85 -4.47 4.15
C ALA A 83 -30.38 -5.03 2.80
N ALA A 84 -31.65 -4.74 2.46
CA ALA A 84 -32.26 -5.15 1.19
C ALA A 84 -31.60 -4.46 -0.01
N GLU A 85 -31.28 -3.17 0.09
CA GLU A 85 -30.58 -2.42 -0.97
C GLU A 85 -29.17 -2.93 -1.19
N CYS A 86 -28.43 -3.20 -0.10
CA CYS A 86 -27.10 -3.77 -0.18
C CYS A 86 -27.12 -5.18 -0.79
N LYS A 87 -28.08 -6.02 -0.40
CA LYS A 87 -28.23 -7.39 -0.92
C LYS A 87 -28.66 -7.43 -2.40
N LYS A 88 -29.39 -6.42 -2.87
CA LYS A 88 -29.83 -6.32 -4.27
C LYS A 88 -28.68 -5.93 -5.21
N ALA A 89 -27.65 -5.27 -4.71
CA ALA A 89 -26.50 -4.84 -5.50
C ALA A 89 -25.69 -6.03 -6.02
N ASN A 90 -25.17 -5.94 -7.24
CA ASN A 90 -24.44 -7.01 -7.88
C ASN A 90 -22.93 -6.72 -7.86
N PHE A 91 -22.22 -7.21 -6.87
CA PHE A 91 -20.78 -7.03 -6.71
C PHE A 91 -19.92 -8.09 -7.40
N GLY A 92 -20.47 -8.91 -8.28
CA GLY A 92 -19.77 -10.04 -8.90
C GLY A 92 -20.19 -11.38 -8.30
N ARG A 93 -19.73 -12.48 -8.90
CA ARG A 93 -20.14 -13.83 -8.53
C ARG A 93 -19.06 -14.62 -7.80
N LYS A 94 -17.79 -14.23 -7.97
CA LYS A 94 -16.65 -14.95 -7.36
C LYS A 94 -16.34 -14.39 -5.98
N ALA A 95 -16.21 -15.28 -5.00
CA ALA A 95 -15.89 -14.88 -3.63
C ALA A 95 -14.41 -14.52 -3.46
N ASP A 96 -13.55 -15.01 -4.34
CA ASP A 96 -12.09 -14.87 -4.31
C ASP A 96 -11.52 -13.92 -5.37
N ASP A 97 -12.39 -13.16 -6.06
CA ASP A 97 -11.99 -12.23 -7.11
C ASP A 97 -12.77 -10.92 -7.00
N ILE A 98 -12.10 -9.79 -7.22
CA ILE A 98 -12.70 -8.46 -7.22
C ILE A 98 -13.09 -8.07 -8.64
N ASP A 99 -14.36 -7.71 -8.85
CA ASP A 99 -14.86 -7.12 -10.08
C ASP A 99 -14.95 -5.59 -9.92
N TYR A 100 -13.86 -4.89 -10.21
CA TYR A 100 -13.79 -3.44 -10.05
C TYR A 100 -14.81 -2.67 -10.89
N SER A 101 -15.19 -3.18 -12.07
CA SER A 101 -16.20 -2.52 -12.90
C SER A 101 -17.57 -2.48 -12.21
N ARG A 102 -17.92 -3.56 -11.52
CA ARG A 102 -19.15 -3.63 -10.71
C ARG A 102 -19.04 -2.80 -9.43
N LEU A 103 -17.88 -2.82 -8.77
CA LEU A 103 -17.67 -1.97 -7.61
C LEU A 103 -17.84 -0.50 -7.94
N TYR A 104 -17.27 -0.04 -9.04
CA TYR A 104 -17.39 1.35 -9.47
C TYR A 104 -18.84 1.78 -9.59
N THR A 105 -19.68 0.94 -10.23
CA THR A 105 -21.10 1.22 -10.44
C THR A 105 -21.93 1.05 -9.16
N GLU A 106 -21.86 -0.12 -8.53
CA GLU A 106 -22.79 -0.48 -7.45
C GLU A 106 -22.44 0.17 -6.12
N ARG A 107 -21.15 0.21 -5.76
CA ARG A 107 -20.76 0.91 -4.52
C ARG A 107 -20.92 2.41 -4.65
N GLY A 108 -20.56 2.98 -5.80
CA GLY A 108 -20.80 4.40 -6.07
C GLY A 108 -22.26 4.78 -5.91
N ARG A 109 -23.17 3.98 -6.46
CA ARG A 109 -24.63 4.18 -6.33
C ARG A 109 -25.10 4.11 -4.86
N LEU A 110 -24.65 3.09 -4.11
CA LEU A 110 -25.04 2.94 -2.70
C LEU A 110 -24.47 4.05 -1.81
N LEU A 111 -23.21 4.43 -2.02
CA LEU A 111 -22.58 5.50 -1.24
C LEU A 111 -23.24 6.87 -1.52
N ARG A 112 -23.64 7.14 -2.77
CA ARG A 112 -24.43 8.34 -3.09
C ARG A 112 -25.81 8.31 -2.44
N LEU A 113 -26.45 7.15 -2.43
CA LEU A 113 -27.74 6.97 -1.75
C LEU A 113 -27.60 7.21 -0.23
N ALA A 114 -26.56 6.67 0.38
CA ALA A 114 -26.28 6.90 1.80
C ALA A 114 -26.06 8.41 2.09
N TYR A 115 -25.23 9.08 1.27
CA TYR A 115 -25.02 10.52 1.39
C TYR A 115 -26.32 11.32 1.28
N SER A 116 -27.16 11.02 0.27
CA SER A 116 -28.42 11.75 0.04
C SER A 116 -29.44 11.60 1.17
N ARG A 117 -29.31 10.55 1.99
CA ARG A 117 -30.19 10.29 3.15
C ARG A 117 -29.55 10.72 4.47
N SER A 118 -28.27 11.01 4.47
CA SER A 118 -27.59 11.48 5.66
C SER A 118 -27.93 12.95 5.92
N ASP A 119 -28.13 13.29 7.19
CA ASP A 119 -28.21 14.70 7.64
C ASP A 119 -26.82 15.20 8.01
N ILE A 120 -25.86 15.00 7.10
CA ILE A 120 -24.44 15.22 7.39
C ILE A 120 -24.11 16.70 7.63
N SER A 121 -24.87 17.60 7.02
CA SER A 121 -24.67 19.06 7.18
C SER A 121 -24.92 19.56 8.61
N HIS A 122 -25.70 18.82 9.40
CA HIS A 122 -25.98 19.11 10.82
C HIS A 122 -25.16 18.22 11.78
N ASN A 123 -24.14 17.52 11.28
CA ASN A 123 -23.30 16.66 12.10
C ASN A 123 -22.03 17.38 12.58
N ASP A 124 -21.97 17.69 13.87
CA ASP A 124 -20.83 18.38 14.50
C ASP A 124 -19.50 17.64 14.30
N ALA A 125 -19.51 16.30 14.34
CA ALA A 125 -18.30 15.51 14.14
C ALA A 125 -17.79 15.60 12.69
N PHE A 126 -18.70 15.69 11.71
CA PHE A 126 -18.34 15.95 10.32
C PHE A 126 -17.75 17.34 10.13
N THR A 127 -18.38 18.35 10.71
CA THR A 127 -17.88 19.73 10.68
C THR A 127 -16.48 19.83 11.28
N ALA A 128 -16.27 19.21 12.45
CA ALA A 128 -14.96 19.17 13.10
C ALA A 128 -13.91 18.41 12.26
N PHE A 129 -14.31 17.31 11.60
CA PHE A 129 -13.46 16.56 10.68
C PHE A 129 -13.04 17.43 9.49
N CYS A 130 -13.97 18.13 8.85
CA CYS A 130 -13.70 19.03 7.72
C CYS A 130 -12.73 20.14 8.12
N GLU A 131 -12.95 20.80 9.26
CA GLU A 131 -12.08 21.87 9.72
C GLU A 131 -10.67 21.38 10.06
N LYS A 132 -10.56 20.21 10.73
CA LYS A 132 -9.27 19.58 11.04
C LYS A 132 -8.46 19.22 9.81
N ASN A 133 -9.14 18.78 8.75
CA ASN A 133 -8.51 18.21 7.55
C ASN A 133 -8.53 19.15 6.34
N LYS A 134 -9.03 20.38 6.45
CA LYS A 134 -9.22 21.33 5.35
C LYS A 134 -7.96 21.56 4.51
N TRP A 135 -6.78 21.41 5.10
CA TRP A 135 -5.47 21.61 4.48
C TRP A 135 -5.17 20.66 3.31
N TRP A 136 -5.88 19.52 3.22
CA TRP A 136 -5.82 18.59 2.08
C TRP A 136 -7.22 18.26 1.55
N LEU A 137 -8.22 18.16 2.43
CA LEU A 137 -9.55 17.66 2.12
C LEU A 137 -10.30 18.58 1.14
N ASP A 138 -10.16 19.88 1.27
CA ASP A 138 -10.84 20.84 0.40
C ASP A 138 -10.33 20.76 -1.03
N ASP A 139 -9.01 20.64 -1.22
CA ASP A 139 -8.41 20.48 -2.54
C ASP A 139 -8.71 19.10 -3.13
N PHE A 140 -8.64 18.04 -2.33
CA PHE A 140 -8.99 16.69 -2.78
C PHE A 140 -10.48 16.59 -3.20
N ALA A 141 -11.39 17.09 -2.38
CA ALA A 141 -12.82 17.01 -2.68
C ALA A 141 -13.17 17.80 -3.95
N LEU A 142 -12.59 19.00 -4.11
CA LEU A 142 -12.75 19.78 -5.34
C LEU A 142 -12.11 19.07 -6.55
N PHE A 143 -10.90 18.52 -6.40
CA PHE A 143 -10.23 17.75 -7.45
C PHE A 143 -11.12 16.62 -7.97
N MET A 144 -11.69 15.82 -7.07
CA MET A 144 -12.57 14.70 -7.43
C MET A 144 -13.87 15.16 -8.09
N ALA A 145 -14.45 16.26 -7.60
CA ALA A 145 -15.66 16.84 -8.18
C ALA A 145 -15.42 17.38 -9.60
N VAL A 146 -14.30 18.11 -9.80
CA VAL A 146 -13.88 18.61 -11.12
C VAL A 146 -13.54 17.47 -12.05
N LYS A 147 -12.82 16.44 -11.56
CA LYS A 147 -12.51 15.23 -12.35
C LYS A 147 -13.78 14.55 -12.84
N GLY A 148 -14.81 14.44 -12.02
CA GLY A 148 -16.14 13.95 -12.43
C GLY A 148 -16.79 14.81 -13.52
N ARG A 149 -16.67 16.14 -13.41
CA ARG A 149 -17.17 17.10 -14.41
C ARG A 149 -16.46 16.97 -15.77
N PHE A 150 -15.17 16.59 -15.76
CA PHE A 150 -14.36 16.32 -16.94
C PHE A 150 -14.33 14.83 -17.32
N GLU A 151 -15.35 14.05 -16.93
CA GLU A 151 -15.53 12.64 -17.33
C GLU A 151 -14.35 11.74 -16.98
N GLY A 152 -13.66 12.03 -15.86
CA GLY A 152 -12.51 11.27 -15.39
C GLY A 152 -11.17 11.60 -16.05
N LYS A 153 -11.10 12.58 -16.95
CA LYS A 153 -9.85 13.00 -17.60
C LYS A 153 -8.80 13.41 -16.56
N PRO A 154 -7.52 13.12 -16.83
CA PRO A 154 -6.41 13.64 -16.02
C PRO A 154 -6.45 15.17 -15.91
N TRP A 155 -6.06 15.72 -14.76
CA TRP A 155 -6.12 17.16 -14.53
C TRP A 155 -5.25 17.99 -15.50
N ILE A 156 -4.19 17.40 -16.04
CA ILE A 156 -3.36 18.06 -17.07
C ILE A 156 -4.12 18.32 -18.38
N GLU A 157 -5.25 17.63 -18.60
CA GLU A 157 -6.13 17.81 -19.77
C GLU A 157 -7.34 18.70 -19.47
N TRP A 158 -7.47 19.25 -18.26
CA TRP A 158 -8.59 20.16 -17.93
C TRP A 158 -8.41 21.51 -18.60
N ALA A 159 -9.47 22.32 -18.61
CA ALA A 159 -9.39 23.71 -19.03
C ALA A 159 -8.29 24.46 -18.28
N GLU A 160 -7.59 25.35 -18.96
CA GLU A 160 -6.40 26.01 -18.44
C GLU A 160 -6.62 26.72 -17.12
N ASP A 161 -7.75 27.42 -16.98
CA ASP A 161 -8.11 28.20 -15.79
C ASP A 161 -8.19 27.34 -14.50
N ILE A 162 -8.85 26.19 -14.57
CA ILE A 162 -8.93 25.27 -13.44
C ILE A 162 -7.70 24.39 -13.31
N ARG A 163 -7.06 24.01 -14.42
CA ARG A 163 -5.79 23.29 -14.43
C ARG A 163 -4.69 24.07 -13.71
N LEU A 164 -4.60 25.37 -13.95
CA LEU A 164 -3.66 26.28 -13.30
C LEU A 164 -4.20 26.92 -12.00
N ARG A 165 -5.39 26.49 -11.57
CA ARG A 165 -5.99 26.90 -10.28
C ARG A 165 -6.22 28.43 -10.18
N TRP A 166 -6.60 29.08 -11.26
CA TRP A 166 -6.94 30.51 -11.21
C TRP A 166 -8.10 30.73 -10.24
N GLN A 167 -7.98 31.74 -9.39
CA GLN A 167 -8.94 31.97 -8.32
C GLN A 167 -10.40 32.07 -8.81
N PRO A 168 -10.71 32.76 -9.92
CA PRO A 168 -12.09 32.80 -10.44
C PRO A 168 -12.64 31.42 -10.82
N ALA A 169 -11.81 30.55 -11.42
CA ALA A 169 -12.19 29.19 -11.75
C ALA A 169 -12.39 28.35 -10.49
N MET A 170 -11.48 28.43 -9.52
CA MET A 170 -11.60 27.75 -8.23
C MET A 170 -12.93 28.12 -7.54
N ASP A 171 -13.29 29.41 -7.50
CA ASP A 171 -14.53 29.89 -6.87
C ASP A 171 -15.77 29.47 -7.66
N TYR A 172 -15.67 29.46 -8.98
CA TYR A 172 -16.74 28.96 -9.85
C TYR A 172 -17.01 27.48 -9.60
N TYR A 173 -16.01 26.62 -9.71
CA TYR A 173 -16.21 25.18 -9.56
C TYR A 173 -16.59 24.77 -8.13
N ARG A 174 -16.12 25.45 -7.08
CA ARG A 174 -16.60 25.22 -5.71
C ARG A 174 -18.08 25.48 -5.54
N ARG A 175 -18.64 26.49 -6.21
CA ARG A 175 -20.08 26.79 -6.15
C ARG A 175 -20.88 25.83 -7.00
N GLU A 176 -20.47 25.62 -8.26
CA GLU A 176 -21.19 24.78 -9.21
C GLU A 176 -21.22 23.30 -8.79
N LEU A 177 -20.15 22.84 -8.17
CA LEU A 177 -19.97 21.43 -7.77
C LEU A 177 -20.11 21.23 -6.26
N TYR A 178 -20.76 22.16 -5.57
CA TYR A 178 -20.86 22.14 -4.10
C TYR A 178 -21.32 20.77 -3.56
N PHE A 179 -22.36 20.18 -4.09
CA PHE A 179 -22.89 18.89 -3.63
C PHE A 179 -21.92 17.73 -3.88
N GLU A 180 -21.16 17.77 -4.97
CA GLU A 180 -20.14 16.77 -5.27
C GLU A 180 -18.93 16.93 -4.32
N VAL A 181 -18.52 18.15 -4.03
CA VAL A 181 -17.45 18.43 -3.06
C VAL A 181 -17.85 17.90 -1.68
N GLU A 182 -19.05 18.21 -1.20
CA GLU A 182 -19.54 17.72 0.08
C GLU A 182 -19.72 16.20 0.11
N TYR A 183 -20.11 15.58 -0.99
CA TYR A 183 -20.14 14.12 -1.12
C TYR A 183 -18.75 13.49 -0.94
N HIS A 184 -17.73 14.03 -1.58
CA HIS A 184 -16.36 13.53 -1.40
C HIS A 184 -15.85 13.75 0.01
N LYS A 185 -16.18 14.86 0.68
CA LYS A 185 -15.87 15.07 2.09
C LYS A 185 -16.57 14.04 2.99
N TYR A 186 -17.86 13.76 2.73
CA TYR A 186 -18.62 12.74 3.43
C TYR A 186 -17.96 11.36 3.32
N LEU A 187 -17.51 10.97 2.15
CA LEU A 187 -16.82 9.70 1.96
C LEU A 187 -15.54 9.61 2.80
N GLN A 188 -14.76 10.68 2.84
CA GLN A 188 -13.53 10.70 3.65
C GLN A 188 -13.83 10.68 5.15
N PHE A 189 -14.87 11.35 5.59
CA PHE A 189 -15.32 11.29 6.98
C PHE A 189 -15.72 9.86 7.37
N LYS A 190 -16.54 9.17 6.57
CA LYS A 190 -16.95 7.78 6.82
C LYS A 190 -15.76 6.81 6.79
N PHE A 191 -14.83 7.01 5.88
CA PHE A 191 -13.60 6.24 5.84
C PHE A 191 -12.79 6.42 7.14
N GLU A 192 -12.49 7.66 7.54
CA GLU A 192 -11.69 7.92 8.75
C GLU A 192 -12.37 7.39 10.00
N GLU A 193 -13.69 7.62 10.14
CA GLU A 193 -14.47 7.15 11.28
C GLU A 193 -14.36 5.62 11.45
N GLN A 194 -14.59 4.86 10.38
CA GLN A 194 -14.60 3.40 10.43
C GLN A 194 -13.19 2.83 10.56
N TRP A 195 -12.21 3.41 9.84
CA TRP A 195 -10.82 2.98 9.95
C TRP A 195 -10.26 3.18 11.35
N ARG A 196 -10.52 4.33 11.97
CA ARG A 196 -10.07 4.60 13.35
C ARG A 196 -10.65 3.59 14.35
N LYS A 197 -11.92 3.20 14.18
CA LYS A 197 -12.55 2.15 15.03
C LYS A 197 -11.83 0.81 14.84
N LEU A 198 -11.59 0.38 13.61
CA LEU A 198 -10.90 -0.88 13.32
C LEU A 198 -9.46 -0.88 13.83
N LYS A 199 -8.70 0.20 13.57
CA LYS A 199 -7.32 0.33 14.07
C LYS A 199 -7.26 0.30 15.60
N ALA A 200 -8.13 1.04 16.27
CA ALA A 200 -8.20 1.03 17.73
C ALA A 200 -8.53 -0.37 18.27
N TYR A 201 -9.43 -1.10 17.61
CA TYR A 201 -9.72 -2.48 17.93
C TYR A 201 -8.50 -3.39 17.77
N ALA A 202 -7.81 -3.31 16.62
CA ALA A 202 -6.58 -4.08 16.39
C ALA A 202 -5.53 -3.80 17.48
N ASN A 203 -5.29 -2.54 17.81
CA ASN A 203 -4.34 -2.15 18.84
C ASN A 203 -4.79 -2.66 20.23
N SER A 204 -6.09 -2.66 20.55
CA SER A 204 -6.61 -3.22 21.82
C SER A 204 -6.39 -4.72 21.96
N LYS A 205 -6.20 -5.42 20.83
CA LYS A 205 -5.85 -6.85 20.77
C LYS A 205 -4.35 -7.11 20.73
N GLY A 206 -3.52 -6.06 20.80
CA GLY A 206 -2.06 -6.15 20.68
C GLY A 206 -1.59 -6.31 19.23
N ILE A 207 -2.45 -6.07 18.24
CA ILE A 207 -2.08 -6.10 16.82
C ILE A 207 -1.72 -4.70 16.34
N GLN A 208 -0.53 -4.54 15.79
CA GLN A 208 -0.06 -3.31 15.17
C GLN A 208 -0.23 -3.36 13.65
N ILE A 209 -0.62 -2.24 13.06
CA ILE A 209 -0.83 -2.12 11.62
C ILE A 209 0.46 -1.59 10.97
N ILE A 210 1.03 -2.37 10.06
CA ILE A 210 2.07 -1.89 9.15
C ILE A 210 1.37 -1.38 7.89
N GLY A 211 1.41 -0.06 7.69
CA GLY A 211 0.93 0.56 6.46
C GLY A 211 2.03 0.68 5.42
N ASP A 212 1.64 0.96 4.20
CA ASP A 212 2.54 1.10 3.06
C ASP A 212 2.32 2.44 2.38
N ILE A 213 3.39 3.16 2.07
CA ILE A 213 3.34 4.44 1.37
C ILE A 213 4.30 4.43 0.19
N PRO A 214 3.81 4.68 -1.04
CA PRO A 214 4.69 4.88 -2.18
C PRO A 214 5.56 6.12 -1.98
N ILE A 215 6.82 6.10 -2.41
CA ILE A 215 7.65 7.31 -2.39
C ILE A 215 6.98 8.42 -3.22
N TYR A 216 6.52 8.12 -4.43
CA TYR A 216 5.91 9.11 -5.32
C TYR A 216 4.39 9.23 -5.12
N VAL A 217 3.84 10.36 -5.54
CA VAL A 217 2.40 10.52 -5.77
C VAL A 217 2.09 10.23 -7.24
N ALA A 218 0.83 9.94 -7.56
CA ALA A 218 0.43 9.88 -8.96
C ALA A 218 0.45 11.27 -9.60
N LEU A 219 0.79 11.35 -10.89
CA LEU A 219 0.68 12.61 -11.64
C LEU A 219 -0.77 13.11 -11.60
N ASP A 220 -1.72 12.22 -11.87
CA ASP A 220 -3.16 12.51 -11.79
C ASP A 220 -3.64 12.40 -10.33
N SER A 221 -3.22 13.36 -9.50
CA SER A 221 -3.58 13.44 -8.08
C SER A 221 -3.85 14.88 -7.64
N ALA A 222 -4.65 15.00 -6.59
CA ALA A 222 -4.90 16.26 -5.91
C ALA A 222 -3.59 16.89 -5.37
N ASP A 223 -2.63 16.06 -4.98
CA ASP A 223 -1.33 16.50 -4.45
C ASP A 223 -0.51 17.22 -5.51
N ALA A 224 -0.39 16.66 -6.71
CA ALA A 224 0.33 17.27 -7.82
C ALA A 224 -0.39 18.53 -8.33
N TRP A 225 -1.71 18.47 -8.45
CA TRP A 225 -2.54 19.60 -8.87
C TRP A 225 -2.53 20.77 -7.87
N ALA A 226 -2.59 20.47 -6.57
CA ALA A 226 -2.66 21.49 -5.51
C ALA A 226 -1.29 22.10 -5.19
N ASN A 227 -0.21 21.36 -5.39
CA ASN A 227 1.14 21.76 -4.98
C ASN A 227 2.16 21.64 -6.13
N PRO A 228 1.90 22.21 -7.31
CA PRO A 228 2.76 22.00 -8.49
C PRO A 228 4.22 22.46 -8.28
N GLY A 229 4.45 23.43 -7.39
CA GLY A 229 5.78 23.91 -7.03
C GLY A 229 6.67 22.89 -6.30
N LEU A 230 6.09 21.81 -5.76
CA LEU A 230 6.84 20.73 -5.09
C LEU A 230 7.34 19.64 -6.05
N PHE A 231 6.93 19.70 -7.32
CA PHE A 231 7.26 18.69 -8.33
C PHE A 231 8.02 19.32 -9.51
N GLN A 232 8.71 18.49 -10.28
CA GLN A 232 9.43 18.91 -11.49
C GLN A 232 8.45 19.13 -12.65
N LEU A 233 7.64 20.17 -12.54
CA LEU A 233 6.69 20.61 -13.54
C LEU A 233 7.17 21.93 -14.14
N ASP A 234 6.83 22.18 -15.42
CA ASP A 234 7.09 23.44 -16.09
C ASP A 234 6.07 24.54 -15.71
N LYS A 235 6.12 25.68 -16.38
CA LYS A 235 5.21 26.82 -16.14
C LYS A 235 3.73 26.52 -16.44
N ASP A 236 3.47 25.52 -17.29
CA ASP A 236 2.13 25.07 -17.67
C ASP A 236 1.68 23.86 -16.84
N ASN A 237 2.44 23.54 -15.78
CA ASN A 237 2.24 22.40 -14.89
C ASN A 237 2.30 21.04 -15.60
N ILE A 238 3.07 20.95 -16.68
CA ILE A 238 3.38 19.70 -17.38
C ILE A 238 4.70 19.14 -16.81
N PRO A 239 4.82 17.83 -16.56
CA PRO A 239 6.07 17.24 -16.09
C PRO A 239 7.23 17.50 -17.05
N THR A 240 8.40 17.83 -16.53
CA THR A 240 9.65 17.88 -17.32
C THR A 240 10.31 16.51 -17.37
N ALA A 241 10.15 15.74 -16.28
CA ALA A 241 10.61 14.36 -16.16
C ALA A 241 9.68 13.58 -15.21
N VAL A 242 9.75 12.25 -15.32
CA VAL A 242 8.95 11.31 -14.52
C VAL A 242 9.82 10.20 -13.93
N ALA A 243 9.28 9.54 -12.89
CA ALA A 243 9.96 8.46 -12.20
C ALA A 243 9.89 7.14 -12.97
N GLY A 244 10.87 6.30 -12.70
CA GLY A 244 10.95 4.92 -13.15
C GLY A 244 12.20 4.23 -12.61
N VAL A 245 12.58 3.13 -13.26
CA VAL A 245 13.84 2.41 -12.99
C VAL A 245 14.52 2.05 -14.30
N PRO A 246 15.86 1.97 -14.32
CA PRO A 246 16.61 1.69 -15.54
C PRO A 246 16.35 0.27 -16.07
N PRO A 247 16.75 0.00 -17.33
CA PRO A 247 16.85 -1.35 -17.84
C PRO A 247 17.69 -2.25 -16.93
N ASP A 248 17.20 -3.47 -16.70
CA ASP A 248 17.85 -4.50 -15.90
C ASP A 248 17.65 -5.90 -16.48
N GLY A 249 18.08 -6.95 -15.78
CA GLY A 249 17.93 -8.34 -16.19
C GLY A 249 16.47 -8.84 -16.25
N PHE A 250 15.52 -8.10 -15.67
CA PHE A 250 14.09 -8.44 -15.66
C PHE A 250 13.29 -7.61 -16.68
N SER A 251 13.74 -6.38 -16.96
CA SER A 251 13.08 -5.48 -17.91
C SER A 251 14.13 -4.82 -18.82
N PRO A 252 14.29 -5.28 -20.07
CA PRO A 252 15.27 -4.73 -21.02
C PRO A 252 15.07 -3.25 -21.37
N THR A 253 13.86 -2.72 -21.17
CA THR A 253 13.52 -1.30 -21.39
C THR A 253 13.36 -0.50 -20.11
N GLY A 254 13.63 -1.11 -18.95
CA GLY A 254 13.33 -0.55 -17.64
C GLY A 254 11.83 -0.45 -17.36
N GLN A 255 11.47 0.29 -16.32
CA GLN A 255 10.07 0.56 -16.01
C GLN A 255 9.83 2.06 -15.99
N LEU A 256 8.86 2.52 -16.78
CA LEU A 256 8.39 3.90 -16.79
C LEU A 256 7.12 3.97 -15.92
N TRP A 257 7.23 4.57 -14.72
CA TRP A 257 6.11 4.65 -13.77
C TRP A 257 5.21 5.86 -14.00
N GLY A 258 5.76 6.94 -14.59
CA GLY A 258 5.01 8.14 -14.95
C GLY A 258 4.66 9.07 -13.77
N ASN A 259 5.14 8.78 -12.56
CA ASN A 259 4.96 9.64 -11.40
C ASN A 259 5.80 10.91 -11.54
N PRO A 260 5.29 12.10 -11.11
CA PRO A 260 6.08 13.32 -11.12
C PRO A 260 7.22 13.23 -10.10
N LEU A 261 8.39 13.71 -10.49
CA LEU A 261 9.55 13.79 -9.60
C LEU A 261 9.44 14.98 -8.66
N TYR A 262 9.97 14.83 -7.45
CA TYR A 262 10.02 15.92 -6.48
C TYR A 262 11.06 16.98 -6.85
N ARG A 263 10.71 18.25 -6.63
CA ARG A 263 11.68 19.37 -6.67
C ARG A 263 12.29 19.49 -5.28
N TRP A 264 13.35 18.71 -5.03
CA TRP A 264 13.94 18.58 -3.71
C TRP A 264 14.46 19.89 -3.12
N GLU A 265 14.89 20.86 -3.95
CA GLU A 265 15.26 22.20 -3.47
C GLU A 265 14.06 22.93 -2.85
N ALA A 266 12.87 22.83 -3.44
CA ALA A 266 11.66 23.43 -2.89
C ALA A 266 11.26 22.76 -1.56
N HIS A 267 11.38 21.45 -1.46
CA HIS A 267 11.17 20.73 -0.20
C HIS A 267 12.17 21.13 0.87
N ARG A 268 13.46 21.24 0.54
CA ARG A 268 14.51 21.69 1.46
C ARG A 268 14.25 23.10 1.94
N ALA A 269 13.87 24.02 1.05
CA ALA A 269 13.61 25.41 1.37
C ALA A 269 12.47 25.59 2.40
N THR A 270 11.55 24.64 2.48
CA THR A 270 10.46 24.61 3.47
C THR A 270 10.75 23.67 4.66
N GLY A 271 11.99 23.20 4.82
CA GLY A 271 12.34 22.24 5.86
C GLY A 271 11.60 20.92 5.73
N TYR A 272 11.32 20.50 4.50
CA TYR A 272 10.59 19.26 4.17
C TYR A 272 9.18 19.19 4.75
N GLN A 273 8.52 20.31 4.94
CA GLN A 273 7.22 20.39 5.61
C GLN A 273 6.15 19.48 5.01
N TRP A 274 6.11 19.32 3.67
CA TRP A 274 5.14 18.45 3.01
C TRP A 274 5.37 16.97 3.39
N TRP A 275 6.62 16.50 3.38
CA TRP A 275 6.97 15.13 3.78
C TRP A 275 6.73 14.87 5.28
N ILE A 276 7.06 15.84 6.13
CA ILE A 276 6.74 15.77 7.57
C ILE A 276 5.24 15.63 7.77
N THR A 277 4.43 16.37 7.02
CA THR A 277 2.97 16.32 7.10
C THR A 277 2.45 14.97 6.58
N ARG A 278 2.98 14.47 5.47
CA ARG A 278 2.63 13.16 4.91
C ARG A 278 2.91 12.04 5.90
N LEU A 279 4.08 12.00 6.50
CA LEU A 279 4.43 10.98 7.49
C LEU A 279 3.65 11.14 8.80
N ARG A 280 3.42 12.37 9.27
CA ARG A 280 2.54 12.61 10.43
C ARG A 280 1.14 12.04 10.20
N TYR A 281 0.56 12.23 9.03
CA TYR A 281 -0.74 11.69 8.67
C TYR A 281 -0.70 10.16 8.54
N CYS A 282 0.34 9.62 7.91
CA CYS A 282 0.56 8.18 7.82
C CYS A 282 0.56 7.52 9.21
N PHE A 283 1.24 8.10 10.21
CA PHE A 283 1.25 7.57 11.59
C PHE A 283 -0.05 7.79 12.39
N GLN A 284 -0.99 8.59 11.88
CA GLN A 284 -2.36 8.58 12.42
C GLN A 284 -3.12 7.33 11.93
N LEU A 285 -2.87 6.93 10.69
CA LEU A 285 -3.51 5.76 10.08
C LEU A 285 -2.86 4.42 10.47
N HIS A 286 -1.53 4.40 10.68
CA HIS A 286 -0.75 3.18 10.90
C HIS A 286 0.13 3.29 12.15
N ASP A 287 0.61 2.14 12.64
CA ASP A 287 1.55 2.09 13.77
C ASP A 287 2.99 2.06 13.26
N VAL A 288 3.22 1.41 12.13
CA VAL A 288 4.51 1.32 11.43
C VAL A 288 4.28 1.70 9.96
N ALA A 289 5.22 2.43 9.36
CA ALA A 289 5.19 2.79 7.94
C ALA A 289 6.25 2.02 7.15
N ARG A 290 5.86 1.23 6.15
CA ARG A 290 6.77 0.78 5.10
C ARG A 290 6.84 1.87 4.04
N ILE A 291 8.02 2.34 3.72
CA ILE A 291 8.23 3.28 2.61
C ILE A 291 8.73 2.50 1.41
N ASP A 292 7.88 2.47 0.39
CA ASP A 292 8.15 1.83 -0.88
C ASP A 292 9.21 2.59 -1.67
N HIS A 293 10.09 1.87 -2.36
CA HIS A 293 11.20 2.40 -3.16
C HIS A 293 12.11 3.38 -2.39
N PHE A 294 12.56 2.99 -1.20
CA PHE A 294 13.34 3.83 -0.29
C PHE A 294 14.64 4.37 -0.91
N ARG A 295 15.24 3.62 -1.85
CA ARG A 295 16.44 4.07 -2.56
C ARG A 295 16.27 5.42 -3.27
N GLY A 296 15.04 5.77 -3.68
CA GLY A 296 14.74 7.03 -4.36
C GLY A 296 15.03 8.29 -3.52
N PHE A 297 15.25 8.13 -2.20
CA PHE A 297 15.73 9.24 -1.37
C PHE A 297 17.25 9.44 -1.44
N ASP A 298 18.03 8.44 -1.85
CA ASP A 298 19.46 8.60 -2.14
C ASP A 298 19.67 9.04 -3.59
N GLU A 299 19.19 8.20 -4.52
CA GLU A 299 19.21 8.46 -5.97
C GLU A 299 17.89 7.98 -6.57
N TYR A 300 17.29 8.83 -7.39
CA TYR A 300 16.09 8.51 -8.15
C TYR A 300 16.37 8.54 -9.65
N PHE A 301 15.65 7.70 -10.40
CA PHE A 301 15.81 7.60 -11.84
C PHE A 301 14.84 8.54 -12.54
N SER A 302 15.41 9.51 -13.27
CA SER A 302 14.71 10.59 -13.95
C SER A 302 14.61 10.27 -15.44
N ILE A 303 13.38 10.17 -15.94
CA ILE A 303 13.09 9.85 -17.34
C ILE A 303 12.43 11.07 -17.98
N PRO A 304 12.91 11.59 -19.14
CA PRO A 304 12.27 12.71 -19.82
C PRO A 304 10.78 12.45 -20.05
N TYR A 305 9.94 13.45 -19.74
CA TYR A 305 8.49 13.29 -19.96
C TYR A 305 8.17 13.10 -21.45
N GLY A 306 7.27 12.15 -21.76
CA GLY A 306 6.94 11.79 -23.15
C GLY A 306 7.79 10.65 -23.71
N SER A 307 8.79 10.14 -22.97
CA SER A 307 9.50 8.92 -23.36
C SER A 307 8.57 7.70 -23.36
N GLU A 308 8.79 6.78 -24.31
CA GLU A 308 8.01 5.53 -24.37
C GLU A 308 8.57 4.45 -23.43
N THR A 309 9.85 4.55 -23.09
CA THR A 309 10.57 3.60 -22.23
C THR A 309 11.47 4.33 -21.25
N ALA A 310 12.10 3.60 -20.33
CA ALA A 310 13.02 4.16 -19.36
C ALA A 310 14.49 4.22 -19.84
N VAL A 311 14.76 3.86 -21.10
CA VAL A 311 16.14 3.74 -21.64
C VAL A 311 16.91 5.07 -21.58
N ASP A 312 16.24 6.20 -21.87
CA ASP A 312 16.87 7.52 -21.91
C ASP A 312 16.94 8.21 -20.53
N GLY A 313 16.62 7.48 -19.46
CA GLY A 313 16.67 8.02 -18.11
C GLY A 313 18.10 8.10 -17.55
N HIS A 314 18.25 8.86 -16.47
CA HIS A 314 19.50 9.00 -15.72
C HIS A 314 19.26 9.13 -14.22
N TRP A 315 20.29 8.86 -13.42
CA TRP A 315 20.22 8.98 -11.97
C TRP A 315 20.44 10.43 -11.51
N GLU A 316 19.59 10.88 -10.58
CA GLU A 316 19.71 12.16 -9.91
C GLU A 316 19.76 11.97 -8.39
N LYS A 317 20.39 12.89 -7.67
CA LYS A 317 20.53 12.83 -6.21
C LYS A 317 19.23 13.23 -5.50
N GLY A 318 18.83 12.39 -4.56
CA GLY A 318 17.74 12.67 -3.63
C GLY A 318 18.17 13.49 -2.41
N PRO A 319 17.26 13.69 -1.45
CA PRO A 319 17.52 14.48 -0.23
C PRO A 319 18.40 13.75 0.81
N GLY A 320 18.59 12.45 0.64
CA GLY A 320 19.35 11.62 1.55
C GLY A 320 18.85 11.62 2.99
N ILE A 321 19.77 11.51 3.92
CA ILE A 321 19.49 11.45 5.37
C ILE A 321 18.93 12.77 5.94
N GLU A 322 19.11 13.90 5.23
CA GLU A 322 18.66 15.21 5.67
C GLU A 322 17.14 15.24 5.90
N LEU A 323 16.38 14.64 4.96
CA LEU A 323 14.93 14.50 5.10
C LEU A 323 14.54 13.76 6.38
N PHE A 324 15.16 12.61 6.65
CA PHE A 324 14.80 11.77 7.79
C PHE A 324 15.20 12.38 9.12
N ARG A 325 16.28 13.16 9.16
CA ARG A 325 16.64 13.99 10.33
C ARG A 325 15.59 15.07 10.60
N ALA A 326 15.10 15.75 9.57
CA ALA A 326 14.02 16.73 9.71
C ALA A 326 12.72 16.07 10.19
N VAL A 327 12.39 14.89 9.67
CA VAL A 327 11.23 14.09 10.12
C VAL A 327 11.37 13.69 11.59
N GLU A 328 12.53 13.15 12.00
CA GLU A 328 12.77 12.76 13.40
C GLU A 328 12.71 13.95 14.35
N GLN A 329 13.26 15.08 13.95
CA GLN A 329 13.18 16.33 14.73
C GLN A 329 11.73 16.79 14.93
N ALA A 330 10.88 16.67 13.90
CA ALA A 330 9.50 17.16 13.94
C ALA A 330 8.50 16.19 14.57
N LEU A 331 8.72 14.86 14.45
CA LEU A 331 7.77 13.84 14.85
C LEU A 331 8.28 12.92 15.98
N GLY A 332 9.55 13.06 16.39
CA GLY A 332 10.23 12.09 17.22
C GLY A 332 10.53 10.78 16.46
N LYS A 333 11.16 9.82 17.15
CA LYS A 333 11.41 8.51 16.57
C LYS A 333 10.11 7.81 16.19
N ARG A 334 10.05 7.32 14.95
CA ARG A 334 8.92 6.58 14.39
C ARG A 334 9.41 5.26 13.83
N GLU A 335 8.53 4.26 13.82
CA GLU A 335 8.85 2.97 13.23
C GLU A 335 8.63 3.01 11.72
N ILE A 336 9.73 3.00 10.97
CA ILE A 336 9.75 3.00 9.51
C ILE A 336 10.48 1.74 9.04
N ILE A 337 9.95 1.07 8.03
CA ILE A 337 10.60 -0.02 7.30
C ILE A 337 11.03 0.56 5.95
N ALA A 338 12.32 0.46 5.64
CA ALA A 338 12.85 0.87 4.35
C ALA A 338 12.72 -0.29 3.35
N GLU A 339 11.99 -0.08 2.25
CA GLU A 339 12.04 -1.04 1.15
C GLU A 339 13.32 -0.80 0.35
N ASP A 340 14.31 -1.64 0.61
CA ASP A 340 15.67 -1.61 0.05
C ASP A 340 15.93 -2.82 -0.84
N LEU A 341 14.94 -3.19 -1.67
CA LEU A 341 15.02 -4.30 -2.60
C LEU A 341 15.67 -3.90 -3.94
N GLY A 342 16.16 -4.89 -4.67
CA GLY A 342 16.79 -4.69 -5.98
C GLY A 342 18.27 -4.29 -5.89
N TYR A 343 18.75 -3.57 -6.92
CA TYR A 343 20.16 -3.14 -6.98
C TYR A 343 20.47 -2.07 -5.93
N MET A 344 21.39 -2.36 -5.04
CA MET A 344 21.79 -1.53 -3.91
C MET A 344 23.20 -0.99 -4.10
N SER A 345 23.33 0.31 -4.39
CA SER A 345 24.62 1.01 -4.35
C SER A 345 25.14 1.15 -2.90
N ASP A 346 26.43 1.42 -2.75
CA ASP A 346 27.02 1.66 -1.42
C ASP A 346 26.37 2.85 -0.71
N THR A 347 25.98 3.88 -1.45
CA THR A 347 25.33 5.09 -0.92
C THR A 347 23.93 4.80 -0.40
N VAL A 348 23.14 3.98 -1.10
CA VAL A 348 21.82 3.50 -0.63
C VAL A 348 21.99 2.66 0.65
N ARG A 349 22.94 1.71 0.68
CA ARG A 349 23.25 0.92 1.88
C ARG A 349 23.66 1.83 3.05
N GLN A 350 24.41 2.90 2.77
CA GLN A 350 24.78 3.88 3.77
C GLN A 350 23.56 4.66 4.28
N LEU A 351 22.68 5.11 3.40
CA LEU A 351 21.44 5.78 3.80
C LEU A 351 20.57 4.93 4.73
N VAL A 352 20.40 3.63 4.42
CA VAL A 352 19.66 2.69 5.29
C VAL A 352 20.33 2.56 6.65
N ARG A 353 21.66 2.43 6.69
CA ARG A 353 22.40 2.38 7.97
C ARG A 353 22.25 3.67 8.78
N ASP A 354 22.40 4.83 8.14
CA ASP A 354 22.34 6.14 8.79
C ASP A 354 20.94 6.48 9.31
N SER A 355 19.90 6.00 8.63
CA SER A 355 18.52 6.14 9.09
C SER A 355 18.19 5.26 10.29
N GLY A 356 18.92 4.16 10.47
CA GLY A 356 18.63 3.14 11.48
C GLY A 356 17.36 2.32 11.20
N PHE A 357 16.73 2.51 10.04
CA PHE A 357 15.51 1.79 9.66
C PHE A 357 15.84 0.33 9.30
N PRO A 358 15.00 -0.65 9.69
CA PRO A 358 15.13 -2.00 9.19
C PRO A 358 14.87 -2.04 7.68
N GLY A 359 15.80 -2.68 6.95
CA GLY A 359 15.60 -3.05 5.56
C GLY A 359 14.81 -4.33 5.42
N MET A 360 14.43 -4.67 4.19
CA MET A 360 13.66 -5.85 3.86
C MET A 360 14.55 -6.99 3.39
N LYS A 361 14.17 -8.23 3.72
CA LYS A 361 14.82 -9.46 3.26
C LYS A 361 13.77 -10.41 2.69
N VAL A 362 13.85 -10.73 1.41
CA VAL A 362 12.87 -11.54 0.69
C VAL A 362 13.49 -12.88 0.30
N LEU A 363 12.91 -13.99 0.77
CA LEU A 363 13.45 -15.33 0.56
C LEU A 363 13.53 -15.70 -0.93
N GLU A 364 12.53 -15.32 -1.72
CA GLU A 364 12.50 -15.64 -3.17
C GLU A 364 13.69 -15.08 -3.95
N PHE A 365 14.42 -14.12 -3.40
CA PHE A 365 15.63 -13.57 -4.04
C PHE A 365 16.92 -14.30 -3.63
N ALA A 366 16.83 -15.30 -2.73
CA ALA A 366 17.98 -15.96 -2.13
C ALA A 366 18.66 -17.02 -3.02
N PHE A 367 17.95 -17.55 -4.02
CA PHE A 367 18.36 -18.75 -4.75
C PHE A 367 18.49 -18.52 -6.27
N ASP A 368 18.85 -17.31 -6.68
CA ASP A 368 19.10 -17.01 -8.10
C ASP A 368 20.48 -17.57 -8.51
N SER A 369 20.48 -18.61 -9.34
CA SER A 369 21.70 -19.27 -9.83
C SER A 369 22.54 -18.41 -10.78
N ARG A 370 21.97 -17.30 -11.29
CA ARG A 370 22.65 -16.34 -12.18
C ARG A 370 23.42 -15.27 -11.39
N ASP A 371 23.09 -15.10 -10.12
CA ASP A 371 23.68 -14.07 -9.27
C ASP A 371 24.96 -14.60 -8.62
N THR A 372 26.07 -13.94 -8.93
CA THR A 372 27.38 -14.26 -8.38
C THR A 372 27.69 -13.56 -7.06
N GLY A 373 26.78 -12.76 -6.50
CA GLY A 373 27.10 -11.98 -5.28
C GLY A 373 25.94 -11.45 -4.46
N SER A 374 24.85 -10.98 -5.05
CA SER A 374 23.79 -10.31 -4.28
C SER A 374 22.76 -11.28 -3.68
N ALA A 375 22.54 -12.45 -4.24
CA ALA A 375 21.66 -13.48 -3.68
C ALA A 375 22.06 -13.88 -2.26
N SER A 376 23.34 -13.83 -1.93
CA SER A 376 23.84 -14.12 -0.59
C SER A 376 23.28 -13.18 0.49
N ASP A 377 22.96 -11.93 0.16
CA ASP A 377 22.34 -10.97 1.08
C ASP A 377 20.92 -11.36 1.49
N TYR A 378 20.26 -12.20 0.70
CA TYR A 378 18.92 -12.71 0.95
C TYR A 378 18.88 -14.11 1.56
N LEU A 379 20.04 -14.76 1.75
CA LEU A 379 20.11 -16.03 2.46
C LEU A 379 19.86 -15.81 3.96
N PRO A 380 18.93 -16.55 4.59
CA PRO A 380 18.46 -16.28 5.96
C PRO A 380 19.55 -16.28 7.05
N HIS A 381 20.67 -16.98 6.85
CA HIS A 381 21.79 -16.94 7.81
C HIS A 381 22.57 -15.61 7.80
N ASN A 382 22.42 -14.80 6.75
CA ASN A 382 23.05 -13.48 6.60
C ASN A 382 22.13 -12.32 7.04
N TYR A 383 20.90 -12.61 7.47
CA TYR A 383 19.98 -11.52 7.85
C TYR A 383 20.47 -10.77 9.10
N PRO A 384 20.61 -9.44 9.02
CA PRO A 384 20.88 -8.66 10.23
C PRO A 384 19.66 -8.69 11.17
N VAL A 385 19.91 -8.52 12.46
CA VAL A 385 18.81 -8.45 13.45
C VAL A 385 17.86 -7.30 13.12
N ASN A 386 18.39 -6.11 12.76
CA ASN A 386 17.57 -4.97 12.35
C ASN A 386 17.08 -5.13 10.91
N SER A 387 16.25 -6.10 10.67
CA SER A 387 15.59 -6.31 9.36
C SER A 387 14.19 -6.89 9.52
N VAL A 388 13.43 -6.82 8.44
CA VAL A 388 12.11 -7.47 8.28
C VAL A 388 12.24 -8.53 7.20
N ALA A 389 11.99 -9.78 7.55
CA ALA A 389 12.09 -10.91 6.64
C ALA A 389 10.72 -11.32 6.11
N TYR A 390 10.67 -11.64 4.83
CA TYR A 390 9.48 -12.05 4.08
C TYR A 390 9.77 -13.36 3.33
N THR A 391 8.76 -14.18 3.09
CA THR A 391 8.83 -15.23 2.05
C THR A 391 8.83 -14.60 0.67
N GLY A 392 7.85 -13.77 0.39
CA GLY A 392 7.66 -12.88 -0.75
C GLY A 392 6.87 -11.65 -0.32
N THR A 393 6.73 -10.67 -1.20
CA THR A 393 5.89 -9.47 -1.02
C THR A 393 4.60 -9.60 -1.84
N HIS A 394 3.81 -8.54 -1.90
CA HIS A 394 2.63 -8.47 -2.79
C HIS A 394 3.00 -8.45 -4.29
N ASP A 395 4.24 -8.15 -4.64
CA ASP A 395 4.74 -8.12 -6.02
C ASP A 395 5.34 -9.47 -6.49
N ASN A 396 5.68 -10.31 -5.54
CA ASN A 396 6.25 -11.63 -5.81
C ASN A 396 5.19 -12.63 -6.26
N GLU A 397 5.64 -13.77 -6.74
CA GLU A 397 4.79 -14.95 -6.89
C GLU A 397 4.34 -15.42 -5.50
N THR A 398 3.40 -16.36 -5.44
CA THR A 398 3.20 -17.10 -4.20
C THR A 398 4.34 -18.10 -4.02
N LEU A 399 4.72 -18.37 -2.80
CA LEU A 399 5.86 -19.23 -2.47
C LEU A 399 5.78 -20.63 -3.13
N VAL A 400 4.56 -21.19 -3.24
CA VAL A 400 4.33 -22.46 -3.94
C VAL A 400 4.63 -22.35 -5.43
N SER A 401 4.10 -21.31 -6.10
CA SER A 401 4.33 -21.12 -7.53
C SER A 401 5.77 -20.73 -7.84
N TRP A 402 6.37 -19.87 -7.02
CA TRP A 402 7.79 -19.52 -7.16
C TRP A 402 8.65 -20.78 -7.17
N TYR A 403 8.48 -21.69 -6.20
CA TYR A 403 9.25 -22.93 -6.12
C TYR A 403 9.03 -23.83 -7.37
N GLN A 404 7.82 -23.80 -7.94
CA GLN A 404 7.51 -24.56 -9.17
C GLN A 404 8.13 -23.94 -10.43
N THR A 405 8.35 -22.64 -10.47
CA THR A 405 8.79 -21.89 -11.66
C THR A 405 10.31 -21.74 -11.76
N ILE A 406 11.04 -21.80 -10.65
CA ILE A 406 12.50 -21.75 -10.65
C ILE A 406 13.11 -22.98 -11.32
N SER A 407 14.37 -22.86 -11.76
CA SER A 407 15.09 -23.94 -12.44
C SER A 407 15.34 -25.17 -11.53
N ASP A 408 15.63 -26.31 -12.13
CA ASP A 408 16.00 -27.51 -11.37
C ASP A 408 17.23 -27.31 -10.48
N ALA A 409 18.19 -26.51 -10.97
CA ALA A 409 19.39 -26.16 -10.21
C ALA A 409 19.02 -25.33 -8.95
N GLU A 410 18.14 -24.36 -9.10
CA GLU A 410 17.66 -23.52 -7.98
C GLU A 410 16.81 -24.34 -6.99
N ARG A 411 15.94 -25.23 -7.50
CA ARG A 411 15.22 -26.18 -6.62
C ARG A 411 16.17 -27.07 -5.81
N ALA A 412 17.24 -27.55 -6.43
CA ALA A 412 18.26 -28.31 -5.74
C ALA A 412 18.97 -27.48 -4.66
N MET A 413 19.30 -26.19 -4.95
CA MET A 413 19.86 -25.26 -3.97
C MET A 413 18.91 -25.04 -2.77
N VAL A 414 17.62 -24.86 -3.02
CA VAL A 414 16.61 -24.72 -1.94
C VAL A 414 16.56 -25.99 -1.08
N ARG A 415 16.52 -27.17 -1.69
CA ARG A 415 16.49 -28.46 -0.99
C ARG A 415 17.73 -28.66 -0.12
N ASP A 416 18.90 -28.40 -0.69
CA ASP A 416 20.17 -28.52 -0.01
C ASP A 416 20.27 -27.54 1.17
N TYR A 417 19.90 -26.30 0.96
CA TYR A 417 19.91 -25.27 1.99
C TYR A 417 18.95 -25.57 3.16
N LEU A 418 17.77 -26.13 2.86
CA LEU A 418 16.80 -26.59 3.86
C LEU A 418 17.24 -27.87 4.55
N TYR A 419 18.15 -28.65 3.92
CA TYR A 419 18.46 -30.03 4.26
C TYR A 419 17.20 -30.92 4.32
N ASP A 420 16.30 -30.71 3.35
CA ASP A 420 14.98 -31.35 3.28
C ASP A 420 14.74 -31.95 1.90
N TYR A 421 15.07 -33.23 1.76
CA TYR A 421 14.95 -33.99 0.53
C TYR A 421 13.70 -34.88 0.50
N ALA A 422 12.96 -34.96 1.61
CA ALA A 422 11.86 -35.91 1.78
C ALA A 422 10.47 -35.26 1.69
N THR A 423 10.36 -33.99 2.04
CA THR A 423 9.06 -33.26 1.99
C THR A 423 8.58 -33.12 0.55
N PRO A 424 7.34 -33.49 0.22
CA PRO A 424 6.77 -33.30 -1.12
C PRO A 424 6.81 -31.81 -1.53
N ASP A 425 7.01 -31.54 -2.82
CA ASP A 425 7.17 -30.18 -3.35
C ASP A 425 6.00 -29.27 -2.99
N GLU A 426 4.78 -29.77 -3.04
CA GLU A 426 3.56 -29.05 -2.71
C GLU A 426 3.43 -28.67 -1.22
N GLN A 427 4.27 -29.24 -0.34
CA GLN A 427 4.30 -28.95 1.10
C GLN A 427 5.58 -28.23 1.54
N LEU A 428 6.59 -28.08 0.66
CA LEU A 428 7.88 -27.52 0.98
C LEU A 428 7.79 -26.04 1.44
N TYR A 429 6.75 -25.33 1.01
CA TYR A 429 6.48 -23.96 1.46
C TYR A 429 6.46 -23.85 2.99
N LYS A 430 6.04 -24.88 3.70
CA LYS A 430 6.04 -24.87 5.19
C LYS A 430 7.45 -24.87 5.77
N SER A 431 8.37 -25.64 5.17
CA SER A 431 9.79 -25.65 5.54
C SER A 431 10.43 -24.28 5.26
N MET A 432 10.06 -23.65 4.13
CA MET A 432 10.53 -22.31 3.77
C MET A 432 9.99 -21.21 4.71
N ILE A 433 8.71 -21.27 5.10
CA ILE A 433 8.14 -20.37 6.12
C ILE A 433 8.87 -20.57 7.47
N ALA A 434 9.09 -21.81 7.88
CA ALA A 434 9.80 -22.11 9.11
C ALA A 434 11.25 -21.59 9.07
N LEU A 435 11.91 -21.63 7.90
CA LEU A 435 13.23 -21.05 7.68
C LEU A 435 13.25 -19.54 7.96
N ILE A 436 12.29 -18.80 7.43
CA ILE A 436 12.16 -17.34 7.69
C ILE A 436 11.90 -17.07 9.18
N LEU A 437 10.98 -17.80 9.80
CA LEU A 437 10.66 -17.61 11.21
C LEU A 437 11.84 -17.91 12.14
N ARG A 438 12.75 -18.82 11.81
CA ARG A 438 13.97 -19.12 12.59
C ARG A 438 15.12 -18.15 12.34
N SER A 439 15.08 -17.32 11.27
CA SER A 439 16.14 -16.36 10.94
C SER A 439 16.43 -15.36 12.07
N ALA A 440 17.54 -14.62 11.99
CA ALA A 440 17.91 -13.61 12.98
C ALA A 440 17.06 -12.31 12.88
N ALA A 441 16.36 -12.08 11.78
CA ALA A 441 15.54 -10.88 11.59
C ALA A 441 14.59 -10.64 12.77
N ALA A 442 14.51 -9.40 13.26
CA ALA A 442 13.65 -9.05 14.39
C ALA A 442 12.16 -9.24 14.03
N ARG A 443 11.78 -8.96 12.80
CA ARG A 443 10.41 -9.11 12.32
C ARG A 443 10.33 -10.10 11.15
N CYS A 444 9.27 -10.90 11.11
CA CYS A 444 8.95 -11.76 9.97
C CYS A 444 7.52 -11.53 9.55
N ILE A 445 7.31 -11.17 8.30
CA ILE A 445 5.97 -10.95 7.73
C ILE A 445 5.76 -11.96 6.60
N ILE A 446 4.72 -12.77 6.71
CA ILE A 446 4.41 -13.82 5.74
C ILE A 446 3.10 -13.48 5.03
N PRO A 447 3.04 -13.45 3.69
CA PRO A 447 1.79 -13.32 2.96
C PRO A 447 0.78 -14.40 3.34
N MET A 448 -0.49 -14.02 3.44
CA MET A 448 -1.55 -14.98 3.79
C MET A 448 -1.66 -16.12 2.77
N GLN A 449 -1.38 -15.86 1.50
CA GLN A 449 -1.36 -16.86 0.43
C GLN A 449 -0.33 -17.95 0.69
N ASP A 450 0.84 -17.58 1.20
CA ASP A 450 1.92 -18.53 1.49
C ASP A 450 1.54 -19.41 2.68
N TRP A 451 0.93 -18.85 3.74
CA TRP A 451 0.38 -19.65 4.83
C TRP A 451 -0.67 -20.66 4.37
N LEU A 452 -1.46 -20.29 3.36
CA LEU A 452 -2.50 -21.14 2.78
C LEU A 452 -1.94 -22.15 1.75
N GLY A 453 -0.68 -22.02 1.33
CA GLY A 453 -0.08 -22.85 0.27
C GLY A 453 -0.79 -22.69 -1.07
N LEU A 454 -1.18 -21.46 -1.43
CA LEU A 454 -1.88 -21.17 -2.68
C LEU A 454 -0.88 -20.95 -3.83
N ASP A 455 -1.36 -21.19 -5.04
CA ASP A 455 -0.64 -20.90 -6.27
C ASP A 455 -0.84 -19.45 -6.76
N ASN A 456 -0.28 -19.11 -7.93
CA ASN A 456 -0.35 -17.77 -8.54
C ASN A 456 -1.76 -17.30 -8.92
N ALA A 457 -2.79 -18.15 -8.84
CA ALA A 457 -4.17 -17.67 -8.92
C ALA A 457 -4.51 -16.72 -7.74
N ALA A 458 -3.75 -16.82 -6.64
CA ALA A 458 -3.85 -15.95 -5.48
C ALA A 458 -2.81 -14.81 -5.47
N ARG A 459 -2.01 -14.62 -6.49
CA ARG A 459 -1.03 -13.53 -6.59
C ARG A 459 -1.73 -12.18 -6.56
N ILE A 460 -1.19 -11.22 -5.79
CA ILE A 460 -1.77 -9.87 -5.65
C ILE A 460 -1.41 -9.02 -6.86
N ASN A 461 -0.11 -8.91 -7.15
CA ASN A 461 0.39 -8.06 -8.22
C ASN A 461 1.46 -8.78 -9.05
N LYS A 462 1.41 -8.55 -10.36
CA LYS A 462 2.49 -8.86 -11.28
C LYS A 462 2.98 -7.55 -11.85
N PRO A 463 4.15 -7.04 -11.43
CA PRO A 463 4.70 -5.78 -11.92
C PRO A 463 4.72 -5.69 -13.44
N SER A 464 4.60 -4.47 -13.97
CA SER A 464 4.56 -4.18 -15.41
C SER A 464 3.36 -4.78 -16.16
N THR A 465 2.27 -5.17 -15.46
CA THR A 465 1.01 -5.63 -16.07
C THR A 465 -0.18 -4.84 -15.54
N VAL A 466 -1.26 -4.75 -16.33
CA VAL A 466 -2.49 -4.02 -16.00
C VAL A 466 -3.71 -4.94 -16.17
N GLY A 467 -4.75 -4.73 -15.36
CA GLY A 467 -6.08 -5.32 -15.53
C GLY A 467 -6.33 -6.65 -14.83
N GLN A 468 -5.28 -7.32 -14.32
CA GLN A 468 -5.44 -8.60 -13.60
C GLN A 468 -4.92 -8.56 -12.16
N ASN A 469 -4.35 -7.46 -11.74
CA ASN A 469 -3.75 -7.27 -10.42
C ASN A 469 -4.76 -6.79 -9.38
N TRP A 470 -4.41 -6.91 -8.10
CA TRP A 470 -5.15 -6.36 -6.94
C TRP A 470 -6.54 -6.98 -6.75
N ARG A 471 -6.80 -8.16 -7.29
CA ARG A 471 -8.13 -8.77 -7.38
C ARG A 471 -8.36 -9.93 -6.42
N TRP A 472 -7.31 -10.61 -5.99
CA TRP A 472 -7.45 -11.79 -5.14
C TRP A 472 -8.06 -11.46 -3.78
N ARG A 473 -8.94 -12.36 -3.32
CA ARG A 473 -9.59 -12.27 -2.01
C ARG A 473 -9.55 -13.60 -1.27
N LEU A 474 -9.35 -13.49 0.04
CA LEU A 474 -9.46 -14.59 0.99
C LEU A 474 -10.92 -15.05 1.10
N LYS A 475 -11.16 -16.35 1.13
CA LYS A 475 -12.47 -16.92 1.47
C LYS A 475 -12.58 -17.10 2.99
N LYS A 476 -13.74 -16.79 3.57
CA LYS A 476 -13.97 -16.95 5.01
C LYS A 476 -13.68 -18.38 5.49
N THR A 477 -13.94 -19.39 4.64
CA THR A 477 -13.68 -20.81 4.94
C THR A 477 -12.19 -21.18 5.02
N GLN A 478 -11.28 -20.34 4.56
CA GLN A 478 -9.83 -20.57 4.62
C GLN A 478 -9.22 -20.19 5.98
N LEU A 479 -9.88 -19.32 6.75
CA LEU A 479 -9.48 -18.95 8.11
C LEU A 479 -9.86 -20.03 9.13
N THR A 480 -9.29 -21.21 8.99
CA THR A 480 -9.62 -22.35 9.82
C THR A 480 -8.92 -22.30 11.18
N LYS A 481 -9.54 -22.89 12.20
CA LYS A 481 -8.90 -23.08 13.52
C LYS A 481 -7.66 -23.96 13.46
N LYS A 482 -7.58 -24.90 12.49
CA LYS A 482 -6.40 -25.73 12.27
C LYS A 482 -5.22 -24.89 11.82
N LEU A 483 -5.39 -24.07 10.79
CA LEU A 483 -4.35 -23.16 10.30
C LEU A 483 -3.91 -22.18 11.38
N GLN A 484 -4.86 -21.57 12.09
CA GLN A 484 -4.60 -20.66 13.20
C GLN A 484 -3.67 -21.28 14.27
N LYS A 485 -3.97 -22.53 14.67
CA LYS A 485 -3.15 -23.27 15.64
C LYS A 485 -1.76 -23.60 15.07
N GLU A 486 -1.67 -23.99 13.79
CA GLU A 486 -0.40 -24.29 13.12
C GLU A 486 0.50 -23.04 13.12
N ILE A 487 -0.03 -21.89 12.73
CA ILE A 487 0.69 -20.62 12.74
C ILE A 487 1.14 -20.26 14.16
N CYS A 488 0.24 -20.33 15.14
CA CYS A 488 0.57 -20.05 16.54
C CYS A 488 1.69 -20.95 17.07
N GLN A 489 1.65 -22.25 16.74
CA GLN A 489 2.69 -23.20 17.14
C GLN A 489 4.06 -22.86 16.56
N LEU A 490 4.12 -22.53 15.25
CA LEU A 490 5.37 -22.13 14.60
C LEU A 490 5.90 -20.79 15.15
N THR A 491 5.02 -19.81 15.33
CA THR A 491 5.37 -18.52 15.90
C THR A 491 5.91 -18.67 17.33
N THR A 492 5.29 -19.52 18.14
CA THR A 492 5.73 -19.84 19.50
C THR A 492 7.08 -20.56 19.48
N ARG A 493 7.25 -21.57 18.62
CA ARG A 493 8.48 -22.37 18.50
C ARG A 493 9.72 -21.50 18.25
N TYR A 494 9.56 -20.47 17.42
CA TYR A 494 10.68 -19.59 17.05
C TYR A 494 10.74 -18.29 17.88
N GLY A 495 10.02 -18.23 19.01
CA GLY A 495 10.08 -17.10 19.95
C GLY A 495 9.52 -15.79 19.39
N ARG A 496 8.49 -15.87 18.52
CA ARG A 496 7.88 -14.71 17.86
C ARG A 496 6.43 -14.47 18.24
N LYS A 497 5.87 -15.30 19.13
CA LYS A 497 4.47 -15.18 19.55
C LYS A 497 4.24 -13.87 20.29
N ASN A 498 3.16 -13.20 19.92
CA ASN A 498 2.59 -12.11 20.70
C ASN A 498 1.97 -12.67 21.99
N TRP A 499 2.43 -12.16 23.12
CA TRP A 499 1.94 -12.54 24.46
C TRP A 499 1.07 -11.45 25.09
N ALA A 500 0.84 -10.31 24.37
CA ALA A 500 0.03 -9.19 24.84
C ALA A 500 -1.49 -9.49 24.80
#